data_c8ee44ae68fc562333278b17218c7671
#
_entry.id   c8ee44ae68fc562333278b17218c7671
#
_cell.length_a   1.000
_cell.length_b   1.000
_cell.length_c   1.000
_cell.angle_alpha   90.00
_cell.angle_beta   90.00
_cell.angle_gamma   90.00
#
_symmetry.space_group_name_H-M   'P 1'
#
loop_
_entity.id
_entity.type
_entity.pdbx_description
1 polymer ?
#
loop_
_entity_poly.entity_id
_entity_poly.type
_entity_poly.pdbx_seq_one_letter_code
_entity_poly.pdbx_strand_id
1 'polypeptide(L)'
;MKQAFKKDSQELSKIKSRKNLPDFSSLNITEITPLSKDIIKNQPTINIILFGEKQKGKSTLVQSLSAPVNTKIKAEKEPERIKEREKIISQKIGYINTKLYKCPKCSEPECYKAFNGEIDNELKCKTCGTLLELVRHISLIDNPELKIKMNLILNPNIISDAALLFVAADEKLNIKEESDINQFNENLISKNIIIIQNKIDIVMKNNKAKEQYTQIKKYAKNKNVQNSLIVPISAMLKFNLDVLIQYLISIPIPKRDLISPPKFNIFHSYHFTPFFDDSSMLNKTGTLYGILQKGIFKLGDNIEILPGICLKIKNKEIKYCPIYGKITILQNEKNLSNYIIPGGLANIGVQIDSEFCKNNKLEGCVMNLQEKGGNVYYKIGVKCHLVRKLINIEKKEFGHNLEYVTDIKKGEVVLLNINFISVCGYIISIKGNNSDEICIELKRPICLEISDKIILSRKMGSIWRIIGWGEVISNGEEDAIVT
;
A
#
# COMPACT_ATOMS: atom_id res chain seq x y z
N MET A 1 6.99 31.73 -17.52
CA MET A 1 7.33 30.84 -18.62
C MET A 1 8.83 30.52 -18.72
N LYS A 2 9.74 31.48 -18.96
CA LYS A 2 11.18 31.20 -19.12
C LYS A 2 11.90 30.60 -17.89
N GLN A 3 11.42 30.80 -16.66
CA GLN A 3 12.03 30.22 -15.44
C GLN A 3 11.52 28.79 -15.15
N ALA A 4 10.26 28.46 -15.49
CA ALA A 4 9.74 27.09 -15.42
C ALA A 4 10.47 26.20 -16.43
N PHE A 5 10.62 26.66 -17.67
CA PHE A 5 11.41 25.94 -18.69
C PHE A 5 12.89 25.71 -18.27
N LYS A 6 13.48 26.64 -17.50
CA LYS A 6 14.84 26.45 -16.99
C LYS A 6 14.92 25.38 -15.89
N LYS A 7 13.90 25.24 -15.05
CA LYS A 7 13.87 24.21 -13.99
C LYS A 7 13.66 22.82 -14.56
N ASP A 8 12.70 22.69 -15.47
CA ASP A 8 12.47 21.44 -16.21
C ASP A 8 13.68 21.04 -17.07
N SER A 9 14.33 22.02 -17.70
CA SER A 9 15.58 21.77 -18.45
C SER A 9 16.76 21.40 -17.54
N GLN A 10 16.81 21.84 -16.30
CA GLN A 10 17.83 21.40 -15.32
C GLN A 10 17.56 20.00 -14.78
N GLU A 11 16.29 19.61 -14.55
CA GLU A 11 15.93 18.22 -14.21
C GLU A 11 16.13 17.28 -15.40
N LEU A 12 15.75 17.70 -16.59
CA LEU A 12 16.05 16.98 -17.85
C LEU A 12 17.56 16.87 -18.11
N SER A 13 18.35 17.89 -17.77
CA SER A 13 19.81 17.81 -17.85
C SER A 13 20.39 16.83 -16.83
N LYS A 14 19.80 16.73 -15.64
CA LYS A 14 20.17 15.69 -14.65
C LYS A 14 19.83 14.29 -15.13
N ILE A 15 18.74 14.11 -15.89
CA ILE A 15 18.37 12.84 -16.51
C ILE A 15 19.28 12.54 -17.72
N LYS A 16 19.57 13.55 -18.54
CA LYS A 16 20.52 13.43 -19.69
C LYS A 16 21.97 13.23 -19.28
N SER A 17 22.40 13.78 -18.12
CA SER A 17 23.77 13.57 -17.59
C SER A 17 23.97 12.16 -17.01
N ARG A 18 22.92 11.36 -16.84
CA ARG A 18 22.99 9.94 -16.43
C ARG A 18 23.35 8.99 -17.59
N LYS A 19 24.06 9.45 -18.60
CA LYS A 19 24.60 8.57 -19.66
C LYS A 19 25.51 7.47 -19.11
N ASN A 20 26.17 7.70 -17.98
CA ASN A 20 26.86 6.66 -17.23
C ASN A 20 26.02 6.30 -16.02
N LEU A 21 25.40 5.11 -16.05
CA LEU A 21 24.73 4.54 -14.89
C LEU A 21 25.76 4.43 -13.74
N PRO A 22 25.45 4.90 -12.53
CA PRO A 22 26.35 4.71 -11.40
C PRO A 22 26.64 3.23 -11.21
N ASP A 23 27.89 2.90 -10.97
CA ASP A 23 28.28 1.55 -10.60
C ASP A 23 27.81 1.25 -9.18
N PHE A 24 26.84 0.32 -9.05
CA PHE A 24 26.27 -0.12 -7.78
C PHE A 24 26.93 -1.37 -7.23
N SER A 25 28.03 -1.85 -7.84
CA SER A 25 28.80 -3.00 -7.33
C SER A 25 29.34 -2.76 -5.93
N SER A 26 29.57 -1.47 -5.59
CA SER A 26 30.06 -1.03 -4.27
C SER A 26 28.95 -0.76 -3.23
N LEU A 27 27.65 -0.96 -3.59
CA LEU A 27 26.56 -0.67 -2.67
C LEU A 27 26.53 -1.72 -1.58
N ASN A 28 26.94 -1.33 -0.37
CA ASN A 28 26.94 -2.23 0.79
C ASN A 28 25.52 -2.38 1.33
N ILE A 29 24.83 -3.43 0.89
CA ILE A 29 23.42 -3.71 1.26
C ILE A 29 23.26 -3.86 2.78
N THR A 30 24.31 -4.32 3.48
CA THR A 30 24.25 -4.52 4.93
C THR A 30 24.18 -3.22 5.74
N GLU A 31 24.59 -2.10 5.15
CA GLU A 31 24.52 -0.77 5.77
C GLU A 31 23.20 -0.03 5.48
N ILE A 32 22.40 -0.55 4.55
CA ILE A 32 21.13 0.05 4.18
C ILE A 32 20.07 -0.31 5.23
N THR A 33 19.52 0.71 5.87
CA THR A 33 18.39 0.56 6.78
C THR A 33 17.22 1.44 6.37
N PRO A 34 15.98 1.15 6.79
CA PRO A 34 14.83 2.02 6.51
C PRO A 34 14.95 3.43 7.11
N LEU A 35 15.96 3.70 7.92
CA LEU A 35 16.28 5.03 8.47
C LEU A 35 17.50 5.69 7.83
N SER A 36 18.14 5.07 6.86
CA SER A 36 19.26 5.70 6.14
C SER A 36 18.78 7.03 5.54
N LYS A 37 19.57 8.11 5.73
CA LYS A 37 19.19 9.48 5.36
C LYS A 37 18.79 9.61 3.88
N ASP A 38 19.53 8.94 3.00
CA ASP A 38 19.25 8.96 1.56
C ASP A 38 17.92 8.28 1.22
N ILE A 39 17.55 7.25 1.98
CA ILE A 39 16.29 6.53 1.78
C ILE A 39 15.12 7.36 2.28
N ILE A 40 15.12 7.79 3.55
CA ILE A 40 14.02 8.56 4.11
C ILE A 40 13.80 9.90 3.41
N LYS A 41 14.85 10.45 2.75
CA LYS A 41 14.73 11.64 1.93
C LYS A 41 13.90 11.39 0.66
N ASN A 42 14.11 10.25 0.03
CA ASN A 42 13.60 9.97 -1.32
C ASN A 42 12.37 9.07 -1.34
N GLN A 43 12.19 8.16 -0.36
CA GLN A 43 11.06 7.23 -0.33
C GLN A 43 10.49 7.02 1.08
N PRO A 44 9.19 6.73 1.22
CA PRO A 44 8.61 6.29 2.47
C PRO A 44 9.08 4.86 2.79
N THR A 45 9.29 4.59 4.07
CA THR A 45 9.77 3.31 4.57
C THR A 45 8.80 2.67 5.56
N ILE A 46 7.77 3.40 5.98
CA ILE A 46 6.72 2.96 6.88
C ILE A 46 5.37 3.21 6.23
N ASN A 47 4.53 2.19 6.21
CA ASN A 47 3.19 2.22 5.66
C ASN A 47 2.15 2.19 6.78
N ILE A 48 1.26 3.16 6.80
CA ILE A 48 0.23 3.33 7.81
C ILE A 48 -1.14 3.33 7.15
N ILE A 49 -1.97 2.37 7.51
CA ILE A 49 -3.33 2.25 6.98
C ILE A 49 -4.31 3.04 7.85
N LEU A 50 -5.22 3.78 7.22
CA LEU A 50 -6.27 4.54 7.89
C LEU A 50 -7.59 3.78 7.84
N PHE A 51 -8.15 3.48 8.99
CA PHE A 51 -9.40 2.78 9.16
C PHE A 51 -10.48 3.60 9.83
N GLY A 52 -11.71 3.24 9.61
CA GLY A 52 -12.89 3.85 10.20
C GLY A 52 -13.95 4.14 9.15
N GLU A 53 -15.17 4.33 9.60
CA GLU A 53 -16.31 4.64 8.74
C GLU A 53 -16.12 5.94 7.94
N LYS A 54 -16.99 6.17 6.96
CA LYS A 54 -17.03 7.44 6.22
C LYS A 54 -17.25 8.61 7.18
N GLN A 55 -16.73 9.79 6.83
CA GLN A 55 -16.89 11.05 7.57
C GLN A 55 -16.24 11.11 8.98
N LYS A 56 -15.42 10.13 9.37
CA LYS A 56 -14.66 10.18 10.64
C LYS A 56 -13.43 11.11 10.58
N GLY A 57 -13.15 11.73 9.44
CA GLY A 57 -12.09 12.72 9.24
C GLY A 57 -10.73 12.14 8.85
N LYS A 58 -10.67 10.94 8.26
CA LYS A 58 -9.44 10.32 7.74
C LYS A 58 -8.73 11.22 6.73
N SER A 59 -9.41 11.58 5.64
CA SER A 59 -8.83 12.41 4.59
C SER A 59 -8.47 13.82 5.08
N THR A 60 -9.20 14.36 6.09
CA THR A 60 -8.86 15.63 6.74
C THR A 60 -7.54 15.54 7.50
N LEU A 61 -7.29 14.42 8.21
CA LEU A 61 -6.01 14.20 8.88
C LEU A 61 -4.87 14.13 7.86
N VAL A 62 -5.05 13.37 6.79
CA VAL A 62 -4.06 13.24 5.71
C VAL A 62 -3.70 14.61 5.14
N GLN A 63 -4.69 15.43 4.80
CA GLN A 63 -4.47 16.80 4.32
C GLN A 63 -3.74 17.67 5.35
N SER A 64 -4.05 17.50 6.64
CA SER A 64 -3.43 18.29 7.71
C SER A 64 -1.96 17.94 7.95
N LEU A 65 -1.60 16.66 7.80
CA LEU A 65 -0.23 16.16 7.91
C LEU A 65 0.61 16.42 6.65
N SER A 66 -0.01 16.43 5.48
CA SER A 66 0.66 16.64 4.18
C SER A 66 0.55 18.07 3.66
N ALA A 67 0.26 19.04 4.52
CA ALA A 67 0.12 20.42 4.13
C ALA A 67 1.44 20.97 3.53
N PRO A 68 1.39 21.70 2.40
CA PRO A 68 2.57 22.34 1.85
C PRO A 68 3.10 23.42 2.81
N VAL A 69 4.43 23.64 2.81
CA VAL A 69 5.10 24.58 3.72
C VAL A 69 4.66 26.04 3.47
N ASN A 70 4.31 26.36 2.23
CA ASN A 70 3.90 27.71 1.83
C ASN A 70 2.69 27.64 0.89
N THR A 71 1.57 28.15 1.35
CA THR A 71 0.36 28.37 0.54
C THR A 71 0.51 29.46 -0.55
N LYS A 72 1.69 30.08 -0.68
CA LYS A 72 1.98 31.12 -1.68
C LYS A 72 2.66 30.62 -2.95
N ILE A 73 2.99 29.35 -3.06
CA ILE A 73 3.35 28.76 -4.36
C ILE A 73 2.06 28.69 -5.15
N LYS A 74 1.83 29.69 -6.03
CA LYS A 74 0.84 29.61 -7.09
C LYS A 74 0.99 28.23 -7.71
N ALA A 75 -0.07 27.44 -7.66
CA ALA A 75 -0.16 26.20 -8.39
C ALA A 75 0.19 26.54 -9.85
N GLU A 76 1.44 26.37 -10.25
CA GLU A 76 1.82 26.35 -11.63
C GLU A 76 0.95 25.26 -12.24
N LYS A 77 0.26 25.59 -13.32
CA LYS A 77 -0.67 24.71 -14.00
C LYS A 77 0.11 23.51 -14.47
N GLU A 78 0.16 22.47 -13.63
CA GLU A 78 0.55 21.14 -14.09
C GLU A 78 -0.40 20.73 -15.21
N PRO A 79 0.09 20.09 -16.27
CA PRO A 79 -0.76 19.65 -17.37
C PRO A 79 -1.96 18.86 -16.81
N GLU A 80 -3.17 19.21 -17.20
CA GLU A 80 -4.41 18.61 -16.68
C GLU A 80 -4.39 17.09 -16.73
N ARG A 81 -3.69 16.50 -17.73
CA ARG A 81 -3.51 15.05 -17.86
C ARG A 81 -2.71 14.39 -16.72
N ILE A 82 -1.77 15.09 -16.09
CA ILE A 82 -1.01 14.58 -14.96
C ILE A 82 -1.90 14.63 -13.71
N LYS A 83 -2.62 15.73 -13.50
CA LYS A 83 -3.58 15.89 -12.39
C LYS A 83 -4.71 14.87 -12.42
N GLU A 84 -5.27 14.59 -13.61
CA GLU A 84 -6.30 13.57 -13.75
C GLU A 84 -5.79 12.18 -13.43
N ARG A 85 -4.55 11.84 -13.78
CA ARG A 85 -3.94 10.52 -13.51
C ARG A 85 -3.59 10.33 -12.05
N GLU A 86 -2.97 11.31 -11.41
CA GLU A 86 -2.74 11.31 -9.98
C GLU A 86 -4.07 11.22 -9.21
N LYS A 87 -5.11 11.88 -9.70
CA LYS A 87 -6.46 11.81 -9.15
C LYS A 87 -7.10 10.43 -9.32
N ILE A 88 -6.88 9.73 -10.45
CA ILE A 88 -7.37 8.37 -10.68
C ILE A 88 -6.66 7.38 -9.76
N ILE A 89 -5.34 7.51 -9.55
CA ILE A 89 -4.57 6.67 -8.65
C ILE A 89 -5.00 6.91 -7.20
N SER A 90 -5.07 8.17 -6.78
CA SER A 90 -5.51 8.54 -5.43
C SER A 90 -6.97 8.21 -5.16
N GLN A 91 -7.81 8.10 -6.20
CA GLN A 91 -9.20 7.66 -6.07
C GLN A 91 -9.34 6.15 -5.89
N LYS A 92 -8.43 5.33 -6.46
CA LYS A 92 -8.49 3.87 -6.30
C LYS A 92 -7.89 3.38 -4.98
N ILE A 93 -6.73 3.88 -4.59
CA ILE A 93 -6.11 3.73 -3.26
C ILE A 93 -5.44 5.06 -2.96
N GLY A 94 -5.94 5.82 -1.98
CA GLY A 94 -5.34 7.07 -1.57
C GLY A 94 -4.02 6.81 -0.87
N TYR A 95 -2.90 6.97 -1.56
CA TYR A 95 -1.57 6.99 -0.95
C TYR A 95 -1.07 8.42 -0.92
N ILE A 96 -0.66 8.86 0.25
CA ILE A 96 -0.05 10.17 0.42
C ILE A 96 1.18 10.00 1.31
N ASN A 97 2.31 10.48 0.83
CA ASN A 97 3.54 10.41 1.57
C ASN A 97 3.75 11.67 2.40
N THR A 98 4.27 11.49 3.59
CA THR A 98 4.47 12.55 4.58
C THR A 98 5.84 12.39 5.24
N LYS A 99 6.62 13.47 5.26
CA LYS A 99 7.89 13.54 5.98
C LYS A 99 7.68 14.08 7.38
N LEU A 100 8.19 13.38 8.39
CA LEU A 100 8.11 13.74 9.79
C LEU A 100 9.45 14.29 10.28
N TYR A 101 9.41 15.47 10.87
CA TYR A 101 10.58 16.20 11.32
C TYR A 101 10.52 16.46 12.82
N LYS A 102 11.71 16.59 13.43
CA LYS A 102 11.90 17.01 14.82
C LYS A 102 12.73 18.29 14.87
N CYS A 103 12.30 19.25 15.67
CA CYS A 103 13.12 20.42 16.00
C CYS A 103 14.05 20.08 17.18
N PRO A 104 15.37 20.26 17.06
CA PRO A 104 16.30 19.92 18.14
C PRO A 104 16.24 20.85 19.34
N LYS A 105 15.64 22.04 19.19
CA LYS A 105 15.61 23.08 20.25
C LYS A 105 14.28 23.22 20.97
N CYS A 106 13.17 22.87 20.32
CA CYS A 106 11.84 22.98 20.92
C CYS A 106 11.55 21.82 21.87
N SER A 107 10.70 22.05 22.87
CA SER A 107 10.23 21.03 23.79
C SER A 107 9.27 20.04 23.13
N GLU A 108 9.18 18.82 23.66
CA GLU A 108 8.19 17.84 23.28
C GLU A 108 6.83 18.19 23.91
N PRO A 109 5.71 17.96 23.21
CA PRO A 109 5.57 17.41 21.86
C PRO A 109 5.66 18.44 20.72
N GLU A 110 5.76 19.73 21.02
CA GLU A 110 5.70 20.84 20.05
C GLU A 110 6.83 20.84 19.02
N CYS A 111 7.93 20.12 19.31
CA CYS A 111 9.06 19.97 18.39
C CYS A 111 8.73 19.16 17.15
N TYR A 112 7.67 18.36 17.15
CA TYR A 112 7.33 17.46 16.03
C TYR A 112 6.48 18.15 14.96
N LYS A 113 6.88 18.01 13.70
CA LYS A 113 6.21 18.63 12.54
C LYS A 113 6.08 17.62 11.41
N ALA A 114 5.04 17.78 10.60
CA ALA A 114 4.79 16.96 9.41
C ALA A 114 4.63 17.85 8.18
N PHE A 115 5.15 17.38 7.05
CA PHE A 115 5.08 18.06 5.76
C PHE A 115 4.95 17.05 4.62
N ASN A 116 4.52 17.50 3.44
CA ASN A 116 4.40 16.69 2.25
C ASN A 116 5.74 16.01 1.90
N GLY A 117 5.68 14.75 1.43
CA GLY A 117 6.81 13.93 1.03
C GLY A 117 7.66 14.50 -0.10
N GLU A 118 7.10 15.38 -0.93
CA GLU A 118 7.78 16.03 -2.06
C GLU A 118 8.76 17.15 -1.64
N ILE A 119 8.73 17.59 -0.39
CA ILE A 119 9.53 18.73 0.06
C ILE A 119 10.98 18.30 0.27
N ASP A 120 11.88 18.95 -0.47
CA ASP A 120 13.33 18.69 -0.45
C ASP A 120 14.16 19.84 0.16
N ASN A 121 13.52 20.85 0.71
CA ASN A 121 14.21 22.05 1.22
C ASN A 121 14.58 21.89 2.69
N GLU A 122 15.67 22.56 3.08
CA GLU A 122 16.04 22.78 4.47
C GLU A 122 14.94 23.57 5.17
N LEU A 123 14.13 22.86 5.97
CA LEU A 123 13.01 23.47 6.67
C LEU A 123 13.46 24.07 8.00
N LYS A 124 13.02 25.29 8.26
CA LYS A 124 13.26 25.98 9.55
C LYS A 124 12.02 25.87 10.44
N CYS A 125 12.26 25.63 11.71
CA CYS A 125 11.23 25.69 12.73
C CYS A 125 10.61 27.08 12.80
N LYS A 126 9.29 27.17 12.73
CA LYS A 126 8.58 28.46 12.80
C LYS A 126 8.72 29.14 14.15
N THR A 127 8.97 28.38 15.22
CA THR A 127 9.05 28.89 16.59
C THR A 127 10.44 29.42 16.91
N CYS A 128 11.50 28.66 16.62
CA CYS A 128 12.87 28.99 17.04
C CYS A 128 13.84 29.27 15.87
N GLY A 129 13.39 29.14 14.61
CA GLY A 129 14.21 29.38 13.42
C GLY A 129 15.28 28.31 13.13
N THR A 130 15.45 27.29 13.99
CA THR A 130 16.43 26.21 13.82
C THR A 130 16.03 25.27 12.69
N LEU A 131 17.02 24.71 12.00
CA LEU A 131 16.77 23.66 10.99
C LEU A 131 16.10 22.43 11.61
N LEU A 132 15.10 21.92 10.92
CA LEU A 132 14.39 20.71 11.32
C LEU A 132 15.16 19.47 10.83
N GLU A 133 15.21 18.45 11.68
CA GLU A 133 15.79 17.16 11.33
C GLU A 133 14.71 16.24 10.78
N LEU A 134 14.94 15.66 9.59
CA LEU A 134 14.07 14.62 9.01
C LEU A 134 14.28 13.33 9.77
N VAL A 135 13.22 12.82 10.44
CA VAL A 135 13.28 11.61 11.26
C VAL A 135 12.66 10.41 10.55
N ARG A 136 11.51 10.62 9.87
CA ARG A 136 10.77 9.55 9.21
C ARG A 136 10.15 10.04 7.91
N HIS A 137 9.99 9.10 6.97
CA HIS A 137 9.17 9.26 5.79
C HIS A 137 8.13 8.14 5.80
N ILE A 138 6.87 8.51 5.91
CA ILE A 138 5.74 7.58 6.04
C ILE A 138 4.82 7.68 4.84
N SER A 139 4.16 6.58 4.52
CA SER A 139 3.08 6.52 3.54
C SER A 139 1.76 6.30 4.28
N LEU A 140 0.81 7.21 4.08
CA LEU A 140 -0.55 7.11 4.61
C LEU A 140 -1.47 6.53 3.56
N ILE A 141 -2.13 5.43 3.88
CA ILE A 141 -3.04 4.72 2.98
C ILE A 141 -4.46 5.09 3.39
N ASP A 142 -5.07 6.04 2.68
CA ASP A 142 -6.47 6.44 2.89
C ASP A 142 -7.38 5.68 1.92
N ASN A 143 -8.34 4.96 2.46
CA ASN A 143 -9.28 4.21 1.66
C ASN A 143 -10.71 4.72 1.83
N PRO A 144 -11.22 5.51 0.87
CA PRO A 144 -12.55 6.12 0.98
C PRO A 144 -13.71 5.14 0.80
N GLU A 145 -13.50 3.94 0.24
CA GLU A 145 -14.59 3.00 -0.07
C GLU A 145 -14.38 1.62 0.55
N LEU A 146 -14.97 1.40 1.71
CA LEU A 146 -14.84 0.16 2.50
C LEU A 146 -15.25 -1.13 1.77
N LYS A 147 -16.25 -1.10 0.89
CA LYS A 147 -16.86 -2.34 0.35
C LYS A 147 -16.01 -3.09 -0.68
N ILE A 148 -15.30 -2.40 -1.55
CA ILE A 148 -14.49 -3.04 -2.61
C ILE A 148 -13.03 -3.18 -2.18
N LYS A 149 -12.59 -2.36 -1.26
CA LYS A 149 -11.18 -2.17 -0.91
C LYS A 149 -10.75 -2.87 0.38
N MET A 150 -11.67 -3.41 1.19
CA MET A 150 -11.29 -4.32 2.30
C MET A 150 -10.43 -5.47 1.78
N ASN A 151 -10.75 -6.00 0.61
CA ASN A 151 -9.95 -7.03 -0.04
C ASN A 151 -8.51 -6.58 -0.37
N LEU A 152 -8.32 -5.30 -0.70
CA LEU A 152 -6.98 -4.74 -0.97
C LEU A 152 -6.24 -4.42 0.32
N ILE A 153 -6.94 -3.92 1.34
CA ILE A 153 -6.34 -3.54 2.62
C ILE A 153 -5.98 -4.77 3.46
N LEU A 154 -6.85 -5.77 3.43
CA LEU A 154 -6.59 -7.06 4.07
C LEU A 154 -5.62 -7.92 3.26
N ASN A 155 -5.19 -7.45 2.07
CA ASN A 155 -4.20 -8.17 1.29
C ASN A 155 -2.88 -8.21 2.06
N PRO A 156 -2.45 -9.39 2.51
CA PRO A 156 -1.24 -9.52 3.32
C PRO A 156 0.05 -9.21 2.56
N ASN A 157 -0.04 -9.10 1.22
CA ASN A 157 1.08 -8.68 0.38
C ASN A 157 1.23 -7.14 0.32
N ILE A 158 0.28 -6.39 0.88
CA ILE A 158 0.47 -4.96 1.14
C ILE A 158 1.22 -4.83 2.46
N ILE A 159 2.42 -4.30 2.38
CA ILE A 159 3.21 -4.02 3.57
C ILE A 159 2.49 -2.98 4.41
N SER A 160 2.03 -3.35 5.60
CA SER A 160 1.44 -2.46 6.59
C SER A 160 2.18 -2.57 7.91
N ASP A 161 2.70 -1.45 8.40
CA ASP A 161 3.51 -1.41 9.62
C ASP A 161 2.71 -0.91 10.82
N ALA A 162 1.69 -0.10 10.56
CA ALA A 162 0.80 0.42 11.58
C ALA A 162 -0.61 0.69 11.00
N ALA A 163 -1.57 0.81 11.90
CA ALA A 163 -2.95 1.16 11.56
C ALA A 163 -3.46 2.30 12.46
N LEU A 164 -4.13 3.29 11.87
CA LEU A 164 -4.86 4.34 12.58
C LEU A 164 -6.35 4.05 12.49
N LEU A 165 -6.98 3.75 13.62
CA LEU A 165 -8.41 3.52 13.71
C LEU A 165 -9.12 4.81 14.12
N PHE A 166 -9.99 5.34 13.26
CA PHE A 166 -10.71 6.59 13.50
C PHE A 166 -12.07 6.37 14.14
N VAL A 167 -12.28 7.03 15.26
CA VAL A 167 -13.56 7.16 15.97
C VAL A 167 -13.88 8.65 16.04
N ALA A 168 -15.11 9.04 15.71
CA ALA A 168 -15.53 10.44 15.81
C ALA A 168 -16.12 10.71 17.20
N ALA A 169 -15.64 11.75 17.87
CA ALA A 169 -16.04 12.09 19.24
C ALA A 169 -17.50 12.61 19.35
N ASP A 170 -18.06 13.10 18.25
CA ASP A 170 -19.44 13.59 18.14
C ASP A 170 -20.49 12.48 18.07
N GLU A 171 -20.08 11.25 17.87
CA GLU A 171 -20.96 10.10 17.72
C GLU A 171 -20.79 9.08 18.85
N LYS A 172 -21.82 8.28 19.11
CA LYS A 172 -21.70 7.13 20.04
C LYS A 172 -20.91 6.02 19.38
N LEU A 173 -20.11 5.30 20.17
CA LEU A 173 -19.41 4.10 19.70
C LEU A 173 -20.42 3.09 19.14
N ASN A 174 -20.28 2.75 17.88
CA ASN A 174 -21.18 1.81 17.20
C ASN A 174 -20.66 0.37 17.33
N ILE A 175 -21.58 -0.61 17.31
CA ILE A 175 -21.25 -2.05 17.29
C ILE A 175 -20.33 -2.40 16.09
N LYS A 176 -20.42 -1.65 14.98
CA LYS A 176 -19.52 -1.81 13.82
C LYS A 176 -18.08 -1.39 14.13
N GLU A 177 -17.88 -0.26 14.79
CA GLU A 177 -16.56 0.20 15.24
C GLU A 177 -15.96 -0.79 16.24
N GLU A 178 -16.80 -1.37 17.09
CA GLU A 178 -16.41 -2.45 17.99
C GLU A 178 -16.01 -3.72 17.21
N SER A 179 -16.72 -4.05 16.13
CA SER A 179 -16.37 -5.20 15.30
C SER A 179 -15.11 -4.97 14.50
N ASP A 180 -14.87 -3.75 14.03
CA ASP A 180 -13.66 -3.36 13.31
C ASP A 180 -12.43 -3.51 14.22
N ILE A 181 -12.50 -3.03 15.47
CA ILE A 181 -11.43 -3.22 16.47
C ILE A 181 -11.14 -4.71 16.69
N ASN A 182 -12.16 -5.56 16.72
CA ASN A 182 -11.99 -7.01 16.89
C ASN A 182 -11.30 -7.68 15.71
N GLN A 183 -11.63 -7.27 14.49
CA GLN A 183 -11.06 -7.84 13.26
C GLN A 183 -9.57 -7.53 13.12
N PHE A 184 -9.12 -6.37 13.62
CA PHE A 184 -7.70 -6.02 13.66
C PHE A 184 -6.88 -6.92 14.58
N ASN A 185 -7.50 -7.50 15.60
CA ASN A 185 -6.83 -8.38 16.55
C ASN A 185 -6.60 -9.81 16.05
N GLU A 186 -7.37 -10.26 15.04
CA GLU A 186 -7.32 -11.64 14.57
C GLU A 186 -6.25 -11.88 13.47
N ASN A 187 -5.05 -11.33 13.61
CA ASN A 187 -3.85 -11.64 12.79
C ASN A 187 -3.79 -11.07 11.35
N LEU A 188 -4.71 -10.23 10.93
CA LEU A 188 -4.73 -9.76 9.54
C LEU A 188 -3.93 -8.47 9.31
N ILE A 189 -3.71 -7.63 10.33
CA ILE A 189 -3.07 -6.33 10.14
C ILE A 189 -2.13 -6.02 11.30
N SER A 190 -1.17 -5.15 11.06
CA SER A 190 -0.02 -4.78 11.87
C SER A 190 -0.24 -4.80 13.40
N LYS A 191 0.83 -5.12 14.12
CA LYS A 191 0.89 -5.11 15.59
C LYS A 191 0.76 -3.72 16.23
N ASN A 192 0.89 -2.64 15.44
CA ASN A 192 0.90 -1.27 15.94
C ASN A 192 -0.39 -0.55 15.58
N ILE A 193 -1.37 -0.59 16.48
CA ILE A 193 -2.67 0.09 16.31
C ILE A 193 -2.71 1.33 17.18
N ILE A 194 -3.04 2.48 16.57
CA ILE A 194 -3.32 3.73 17.28
C ILE A 194 -4.78 4.09 17.05
N ILE A 195 -5.53 4.30 18.12
CA ILE A 195 -6.94 4.72 18.05
C ILE A 195 -6.97 6.25 18.04
N ILE A 196 -7.57 6.82 17.01
CA ILE A 196 -7.71 8.25 16.82
C ILE A 196 -9.13 8.66 17.22
N GLN A 197 -9.27 9.35 18.34
CA GLN A 197 -10.52 10.01 18.70
C GLN A 197 -10.54 11.40 18.06
N ASN A 198 -11.16 11.50 16.89
CA ASN A 198 -11.17 12.74 16.09
C ASN A 198 -12.41 13.60 16.34
N LYS A 199 -12.39 14.85 15.88
CA LYS A 199 -13.47 15.85 16.00
C LYS A 199 -13.77 16.24 17.45
N ILE A 200 -12.76 16.25 18.32
CA ILE A 200 -12.95 16.64 19.72
C ILE A 200 -13.41 18.10 19.86
N ASP A 201 -13.09 18.96 18.88
CA ASP A 201 -13.52 20.36 18.79
C ASP A 201 -15.04 20.53 18.85
N ILE A 202 -15.80 19.60 18.26
CA ILE A 202 -17.27 19.65 18.25
C ILE A 202 -17.86 19.42 19.65
N VAL A 203 -17.19 18.60 20.46
CA VAL A 203 -17.70 18.16 21.78
C VAL A 203 -16.94 18.73 22.96
N MET A 204 -16.04 19.69 22.74
CA MET A 204 -15.22 20.29 23.81
C MET A 204 -16.04 20.91 24.97
N LYS A 205 -17.24 21.43 24.68
CA LYS A 205 -18.13 22.04 25.68
C LYS A 205 -18.88 21.02 26.54
N ASN A 206 -18.85 19.75 26.18
CA ASN A 206 -19.60 18.68 26.82
C ASN A 206 -18.64 17.58 27.28
N ASN A 207 -18.94 16.89 28.39
CA ASN A 207 -18.12 15.75 28.84
C ASN A 207 -18.15 14.52 27.95
N LYS A 208 -18.84 14.57 26.81
CA LYS A 208 -19.01 13.46 25.87
C LYS A 208 -17.69 12.87 25.36
N ALA A 209 -16.70 13.72 25.10
CA ALA A 209 -15.37 13.25 24.65
C ALA A 209 -14.70 12.37 25.73
N LYS A 210 -14.78 12.75 27.01
CA LYS A 210 -14.22 11.98 28.13
C LYS A 210 -14.96 10.67 28.35
N GLU A 211 -16.29 10.69 28.24
CA GLU A 211 -17.11 9.50 28.37
C GLU A 211 -16.79 8.50 27.26
N GLN A 212 -16.74 8.96 26.01
CA GLN A 212 -16.38 8.12 24.88
C GLN A 212 -14.93 7.59 24.98
N TYR A 213 -13.97 8.43 25.40
CA TYR A 213 -12.60 7.99 25.66
C TYR A 213 -12.55 6.84 26.68
N THR A 214 -13.32 6.96 27.76
CA THR A 214 -13.41 5.92 28.79
C THR A 214 -14.03 4.63 28.23
N GLN A 215 -15.04 4.74 27.37
CA GLN A 215 -15.66 3.60 26.68
C GLN A 215 -14.65 2.92 25.74
N ILE A 216 -13.92 3.68 24.91
CA ILE A 216 -12.87 3.16 24.01
C ILE A 216 -11.80 2.44 24.84
N LYS A 217 -11.34 3.04 25.95
CA LYS A 217 -10.33 2.45 26.83
C LYS A 217 -10.79 1.14 27.47
N LYS A 218 -12.04 1.10 27.94
CA LYS A 218 -12.66 -0.13 28.50
C LYS A 218 -12.75 -1.22 27.44
N TYR A 219 -13.13 -0.84 26.23
CA TYR A 219 -13.27 -1.76 25.10
C TYR A 219 -11.92 -2.32 24.66
N ALA A 220 -10.89 -1.48 24.52
CA ALA A 220 -9.55 -1.88 24.17
C ALA A 220 -8.94 -2.86 25.17
N LYS A 221 -9.19 -2.67 26.48
CA LYS A 221 -8.75 -3.59 27.54
C LYS A 221 -9.34 -4.99 27.41
N ASN A 222 -10.60 -5.10 27.01
CA ASN A 222 -11.34 -6.37 26.96
C ASN A 222 -10.97 -7.24 25.75
N LYS A 223 -10.21 -6.73 24.79
CA LYS A 223 -10.06 -7.34 23.46
C LYS A 223 -8.60 -7.50 22.97
N ASN A 224 -7.64 -7.73 23.84
CA ASN A 224 -6.21 -7.92 23.48
C ASN A 224 -5.54 -6.74 22.75
N VAL A 225 -6.21 -5.58 22.65
CA VAL A 225 -5.64 -4.32 22.14
C VAL A 225 -5.13 -3.48 23.33
N GLN A 226 -4.75 -4.15 24.41
CA GLN A 226 -4.43 -3.51 25.70
C GLN A 226 -3.35 -2.42 25.62
N ASN A 227 -2.48 -2.52 24.62
CA ASN A 227 -1.38 -1.58 24.41
C ASN A 227 -1.66 -0.53 23.34
N SER A 228 -2.88 -0.46 22.79
CA SER A 228 -3.19 0.55 21.78
C SER A 228 -3.29 1.93 22.42
N LEU A 229 -2.56 2.86 21.85
CA LEU A 229 -2.60 4.26 22.23
C LEU A 229 -3.91 4.88 21.73
N ILE A 230 -4.55 5.69 22.57
CA ILE A 230 -5.73 6.46 22.19
C ILE A 230 -5.33 7.93 22.16
N VAL A 231 -5.38 8.55 20.98
CA VAL A 231 -4.98 9.94 20.77
C VAL A 231 -6.20 10.78 20.41
N PRO A 232 -6.66 11.66 21.32
CA PRO A 232 -7.73 12.61 20.99
C PRO A 232 -7.16 13.77 20.16
N ILE A 233 -7.75 14.04 18.99
CA ILE A 233 -7.31 15.09 18.06
C ILE A 233 -8.49 15.88 17.49
N SER A 234 -8.19 17.07 16.99
CA SER A 234 -8.98 17.72 15.94
C SER A 234 -8.12 17.85 14.68
N ALA A 235 -8.41 17.01 13.69
CA ALA A 235 -7.70 17.06 12.43
C ALA A 235 -7.91 18.41 11.71
N MET A 236 -9.10 19.01 11.86
CA MET A 236 -9.47 20.28 11.21
C MET A 236 -8.75 21.46 11.87
N LEU A 237 -8.73 21.53 13.18
CA LEU A 237 -8.06 22.60 13.92
C LEU A 237 -6.56 22.35 14.16
N LYS A 238 -6.05 21.20 13.69
CA LYS A 238 -4.66 20.76 13.90
C LYS A 238 -4.29 20.64 15.38
N PHE A 239 -5.28 20.38 16.23
CA PHE A 239 -5.07 20.23 17.67
C PHE A 239 -4.53 18.83 17.98
N ASN A 240 -3.47 18.77 18.81
CA ASN A 240 -2.83 17.55 19.28
C ASN A 240 -2.19 16.67 18.16
N LEU A 241 -1.90 17.27 16.99
CA LEU A 241 -1.24 16.57 15.90
C LEU A 241 0.25 16.32 16.17
N ASP A 242 0.89 17.18 16.92
CA ASP A 242 2.27 17.05 17.38
C ASP A 242 2.47 15.80 18.23
N VAL A 243 1.55 15.52 19.15
CA VAL A 243 1.52 14.28 19.93
C VAL A 243 1.31 13.06 19.02
N LEU A 244 0.39 13.15 18.06
CA LEU A 244 0.21 12.06 17.09
C LEU A 244 1.50 11.83 16.30
N ILE A 245 2.17 12.86 15.82
CA ILE A 245 3.44 12.76 15.08
C ILE A 245 4.52 12.11 15.96
N GLN A 246 4.60 12.48 17.24
CA GLN A 246 5.51 11.83 18.20
C GLN A 246 5.29 10.32 18.24
N TYR A 247 4.03 9.86 18.34
CA TYR A 247 3.70 8.44 18.32
C TYR A 247 4.02 7.78 16.98
N LEU A 248 3.78 8.44 15.85
CA LEU A 248 4.13 7.91 14.54
C LEU A 248 5.66 7.73 14.38
N ILE A 249 6.44 8.64 14.95
CA ILE A 249 7.91 8.53 14.99
C ILE A 249 8.36 7.40 15.91
N SER A 250 7.64 7.11 16.98
CA SER A 250 7.98 6.05 17.94
C SER A 250 7.65 4.63 17.45
N ILE A 251 6.94 4.48 16.32
CA ILE A 251 6.67 3.17 15.72
C ILE A 251 8.01 2.44 15.49
N PRO A 252 8.13 1.16 15.87
CA PRO A 252 9.36 0.39 15.67
C PRO A 252 9.82 0.39 14.21
N ILE A 253 11.11 0.36 13.98
CA ILE A 253 11.68 0.26 12.63
C ILE A 253 11.22 -1.06 12.01
N PRO A 254 10.55 -1.02 10.84
CA PRO A 254 10.10 -2.23 10.19
C PRO A 254 11.30 -3.08 9.73
N LYS A 255 11.26 -4.37 10.00
CA LYS A 255 12.21 -5.32 9.44
C LYS A 255 11.87 -5.55 7.98
N ARG A 256 12.79 -5.23 7.08
CA ARG A 256 12.66 -5.45 5.63
C ARG A 256 13.62 -6.53 5.18
N ASP A 257 13.14 -7.40 4.32
CA ASP A 257 14.01 -8.35 3.61
C ASP A 257 14.64 -7.62 2.42
N LEU A 258 15.90 -7.25 2.55
CA LEU A 258 16.69 -6.56 1.53
C LEU A 258 17.61 -7.50 0.76
N ILE A 259 17.76 -8.75 1.22
CA ILE A 259 18.74 -9.71 0.71
C ILE A 259 18.12 -10.61 -0.36
N SER A 260 16.88 -11.03 -0.18
CA SER A 260 16.18 -11.88 -1.14
C SER A 260 16.04 -11.19 -2.51
N PRO A 261 15.90 -11.97 -3.59
CA PRO A 261 15.60 -11.40 -4.91
C PRO A 261 14.38 -10.47 -4.85
N PRO A 262 14.43 -9.32 -5.52
CA PRO A 262 13.37 -8.33 -5.44
C PRO A 262 12.08 -8.84 -6.07
N LYS A 263 10.95 -8.55 -5.39
CA LYS A 263 9.58 -8.87 -5.82
C LYS A 263 8.74 -7.61 -5.78
N PHE A 264 8.33 -7.12 -6.94
CA PHE A 264 7.53 -5.92 -7.09
C PHE A 264 6.13 -6.28 -7.61
N ASN A 265 5.13 -6.02 -6.80
CA ASN A 265 3.74 -6.27 -7.16
C ASN A 265 3.19 -5.06 -7.92
N ILE A 266 2.79 -5.27 -9.17
CA ILE A 266 2.28 -4.21 -10.05
C ILE A 266 0.81 -3.96 -9.72
N PHE A 267 0.54 -2.73 -9.28
CA PHE A 267 -0.81 -2.25 -8.99
C PHE A 267 -1.45 -1.58 -10.22
N HIS A 268 -0.63 -0.85 -10.99
CA HIS A 268 -1.10 -0.16 -12.18
C HIS A 268 0.00 -0.06 -13.24
N SER A 269 -0.39 0.00 -14.50
CA SER A 269 0.55 0.17 -15.61
C SER A 269 0.08 1.28 -16.56
N TYR A 270 1.00 2.11 -17.01
CA TYR A 270 0.75 3.24 -17.90
C TYR A 270 1.63 3.16 -19.14
N HIS A 271 1.04 3.45 -20.29
CA HIS A 271 1.76 3.49 -21.57
C HIS A 271 2.57 4.77 -21.78
N PHE A 272 2.61 5.65 -20.81
CA PHE A 272 3.25 6.96 -20.90
C PHE A 272 4.19 7.18 -19.73
N THR A 273 5.39 7.67 -20.04
CA THR A 273 6.34 8.11 -19.03
C THR A 273 6.34 9.64 -19.05
N PRO A 274 5.82 10.32 -18.01
CA PRO A 274 5.71 11.78 -17.99
C PRO A 274 7.05 12.52 -18.01
N PHE A 275 8.17 11.79 -18.07
CA PHE A 275 9.52 12.32 -17.89
C PHE A 275 10.33 12.42 -19.18
N PHE A 276 9.78 12.01 -20.33
CA PHE A 276 10.47 12.09 -21.61
C PHE A 276 9.66 12.93 -22.59
N ASP A 277 10.22 14.10 -22.96
CA ASP A 277 9.69 14.92 -24.07
C ASP A 277 10.10 14.38 -25.45
N ASP A 278 10.96 13.34 -25.48
CA ASP A 278 11.50 12.80 -26.71
C ASP A 278 10.57 11.70 -27.28
N SER A 279 9.89 12.01 -28.38
CA SER A 279 8.90 11.13 -29.01
C SER A 279 9.47 9.76 -29.43
N SER A 280 10.78 9.66 -29.64
CA SER A 280 11.46 8.40 -29.98
C SER A 280 11.56 7.42 -28.81
N MET A 281 11.54 7.92 -27.54
CA MET A 281 11.59 7.12 -26.32
C MET A 281 10.20 6.77 -25.77
N LEU A 282 9.17 7.53 -26.14
CA LEU A 282 7.80 7.36 -25.64
C LEU A 282 7.20 5.98 -25.94
N ASN A 283 7.50 5.41 -27.10
CA ASN A 283 6.98 4.11 -27.51
C ASN A 283 7.77 2.92 -26.94
N LYS A 284 8.92 3.17 -26.30
CA LYS A 284 9.83 2.14 -25.78
C LYS A 284 9.90 2.09 -24.26
N THR A 285 9.07 2.85 -23.56
CA THR A 285 9.12 2.92 -22.10
C THR A 285 7.71 2.84 -21.52
N GLY A 286 7.46 1.81 -20.71
CA GLY A 286 6.27 1.67 -19.89
C GLY A 286 6.53 2.14 -18.46
N THR A 287 5.50 2.62 -17.77
CA THR A 287 5.56 2.95 -16.33
C THR A 287 4.74 1.97 -15.53
N LEU A 288 5.36 1.38 -14.53
CA LEU A 288 4.76 0.45 -13.58
C LEU A 288 4.64 1.11 -12.21
N TYR A 289 3.46 1.04 -11.64
CA TYR A 289 3.14 1.58 -10.33
C TYR A 289 2.80 0.44 -9.39
N GLY A 290 3.46 0.35 -8.24
CA GLY A 290 3.27 -0.79 -7.35
C GLY A 290 4.07 -0.71 -6.06
N ILE A 291 4.21 -1.85 -5.41
CA ILE A 291 4.91 -2.01 -4.12
C ILE A 291 6.03 -3.03 -4.26
N LEU A 292 7.23 -2.66 -3.83
CA LEU A 292 8.33 -3.58 -3.64
C LEU A 292 8.11 -4.33 -2.31
N GLN A 293 7.91 -5.65 -2.39
CA GLN A 293 7.62 -6.49 -1.23
C GLN A 293 8.89 -6.90 -0.49
N LYS A 294 9.93 -7.26 -1.23
CA LYS A 294 11.24 -7.67 -0.73
C LYS A 294 12.35 -7.35 -1.73
N GLY A 295 13.61 -7.43 -1.30
CA GLY A 295 14.78 -7.17 -2.10
C GLY A 295 15.01 -5.70 -2.43
N ILE A 296 15.93 -5.44 -3.33
CA ILE A 296 16.31 -4.09 -3.79
C ILE A 296 16.34 -4.08 -5.31
N PHE A 297 15.64 -3.13 -5.93
CA PHE A 297 15.83 -2.80 -7.34
C PHE A 297 16.76 -1.63 -7.51
N LYS A 298 17.62 -1.72 -8.51
CA LYS A 298 18.58 -0.70 -8.90
C LYS A 298 18.29 -0.19 -10.31
N LEU A 299 18.66 1.04 -10.56
CA LEU A 299 18.59 1.60 -11.89
C LEU A 299 19.48 0.77 -12.83
N GLY A 300 18.93 0.35 -13.98
CA GLY A 300 19.65 -0.48 -14.95
C GLY A 300 19.50 -1.99 -14.76
N ASP A 301 18.78 -2.47 -13.75
CA ASP A 301 18.51 -3.90 -13.58
C ASP A 301 17.70 -4.46 -14.75
N ASN A 302 18.07 -5.68 -15.18
CA ASN A 302 17.28 -6.45 -16.13
C ASN A 302 16.16 -7.17 -15.38
N ILE A 303 14.94 -7.05 -15.88
CA ILE A 303 13.74 -7.53 -15.20
C ILE A 303 12.90 -8.45 -16.10
N GLU A 304 12.09 -9.25 -15.42
CA GLU A 304 11.01 -10.01 -16.02
C GLU A 304 9.69 -9.71 -15.32
N ILE A 305 8.60 -9.69 -16.08
CA ILE A 305 7.25 -9.46 -15.58
C ILE A 305 6.42 -10.73 -15.81
N LEU A 306 5.93 -11.35 -14.75
CA LEU A 306 5.20 -12.60 -14.74
C LEU A 306 3.76 -12.42 -14.21
N PRO A 307 2.76 -13.14 -14.72
CA PRO A 307 2.78 -14.02 -15.90
C PRO A 307 2.91 -13.29 -17.25
N GLY A 308 2.93 -11.96 -17.27
CA GLY A 308 3.08 -11.14 -18.46
C GLY A 308 1.74 -10.88 -19.17
N ILE A 309 1.77 -10.81 -20.50
CA ILE A 309 0.60 -10.49 -21.31
C ILE A 309 -0.16 -11.75 -21.74
N CYS A 310 -1.48 -11.61 -21.77
CA CYS A 310 -2.39 -12.63 -22.26
C CYS A 310 -2.54 -12.54 -23.78
N LEU A 311 -2.17 -13.58 -24.49
CA LEU A 311 -2.32 -13.71 -25.93
C LEU A 311 -3.45 -14.70 -26.23
N LYS A 312 -4.44 -14.27 -27.02
CA LYS A 312 -5.49 -15.16 -27.55
C LYS A 312 -5.02 -15.77 -28.86
N ILE A 313 -4.86 -17.09 -28.87
CA ILE A 313 -4.46 -17.83 -30.06
C ILE A 313 -5.73 -18.30 -30.81
N LYS A 314 -5.61 -18.57 -32.13
CA LYS A 314 -6.74 -18.87 -33.05
C LYS A 314 -7.68 -20.01 -32.59
N ASN A 315 -7.22 -20.91 -31.72
CA ASN A 315 -8.01 -22.06 -31.23
C ASN A 315 -8.70 -21.84 -29.88
N LYS A 316 -8.93 -20.58 -29.46
CA LYS A 316 -9.43 -20.21 -28.12
C LYS A 316 -8.48 -20.56 -26.96
N GLU A 317 -7.27 -21.01 -27.25
CA GLU A 317 -6.24 -21.18 -26.23
C GLU A 317 -5.74 -19.80 -25.77
N ILE A 318 -5.62 -19.67 -24.46
CA ILE A 318 -5.10 -18.46 -23.81
C ILE A 318 -3.68 -18.80 -23.37
N LYS A 319 -2.68 -18.09 -23.92
CA LYS A 319 -1.30 -18.19 -23.48
C LYS A 319 -0.84 -16.88 -22.84
N TYR A 320 0.00 -17.01 -21.83
CA TYR A 320 0.64 -15.86 -21.17
C TYR A 320 2.11 -15.84 -21.56
N CYS A 321 2.61 -14.66 -21.91
CA CYS A 321 3.99 -14.47 -22.32
C CYS A 321 4.68 -13.53 -21.35
N PRO A 322 5.78 -13.96 -20.71
CA PRO A 322 6.63 -13.09 -19.90
C PRO A 322 7.11 -11.88 -20.70
N ILE A 323 7.31 -10.76 -20.02
CA ILE A 323 7.86 -9.54 -20.60
C ILE A 323 9.22 -9.30 -19.98
N TYR A 324 10.21 -9.07 -20.82
CA TYR A 324 11.56 -8.74 -20.40
C TYR A 324 11.86 -7.28 -20.69
N GLY A 325 12.60 -6.64 -19.80
CA GLY A 325 12.96 -5.23 -19.96
C GLY A 325 14.08 -4.79 -19.03
N LYS A 326 14.35 -3.49 -19.04
CA LYS A 326 15.40 -2.88 -18.21
C LYS A 326 14.83 -1.69 -17.46
N ILE A 327 15.19 -1.53 -16.18
CA ILE A 327 14.79 -0.39 -15.37
C ILE A 327 15.52 0.85 -15.84
N THR A 328 14.76 1.88 -16.20
CA THR A 328 15.29 3.18 -16.67
C THR A 328 15.04 4.31 -15.69
N ILE A 329 13.98 4.19 -14.85
CA ILE A 329 13.60 5.21 -13.86
C ILE A 329 13.13 4.50 -12.60
N LEU A 330 13.58 5.01 -11.46
CA LEU A 330 13.06 4.66 -10.13
C LEU A 330 12.60 5.93 -9.44
N GLN A 331 11.32 5.98 -9.04
CA GLN A 331 10.73 7.19 -8.51
C GLN A 331 9.70 6.90 -7.42
N ASN A 332 9.68 7.73 -6.39
CA ASN A 332 8.61 7.82 -5.40
C ASN A 332 8.05 9.23 -5.43
N GLU A 333 6.77 9.38 -5.81
CA GLU A 333 6.18 10.68 -6.15
C GLU A 333 7.07 11.47 -7.11
N LYS A 334 7.61 12.62 -6.71
CA LYS A 334 8.56 13.44 -7.51
C LYS A 334 10.03 13.15 -7.22
N ASN A 335 10.33 12.27 -6.25
CA ASN A 335 11.71 12.01 -5.84
C ASN A 335 12.33 10.88 -6.70
N LEU A 336 13.39 11.20 -7.44
CA LEU A 336 14.16 10.23 -8.20
C LEU A 336 15.16 9.53 -7.29
N SER A 337 15.28 8.22 -7.46
CA SER A 337 16.21 7.37 -6.72
C SER A 337 17.09 6.53 -7.64
N ASN A 338 18.24 6.12 -7.14
CA ASN A 338 19.12 5.19 -7.85
C ASN A 338 18.78 3.73 -7.53
N TYR A 339 18.17 3.50 -6.38
CA TYR A 339 17.65 2.21 -5.94
C TYR A 339 16.42 2.43 -5.08
N ILE A 340 15.60 1.40 -4.95
CA ILE A 340 14.43 1.37 -4.08
C ILE A 340 14.47 0.15 -3.17
N ILE A 341 13.95 0.33 -1.96
CA ILE A 341 13.77 -0.74 -0.95
C ILE A 341 12.27 -0.93 -0.65
N PRO A 342 11.88 -2.03 0.01
CA PRO A 342 10.51 -2.22 0.46
C PRO A 342 10.01 -1.06 1.33
N GLY A 343 8.85 -0.51 0.95
CA GLY A 343 8.25 0.67 1.58
C GLY A 343 7.02 1.11 0.80
N GLY A 344 6.73 2.39 0.74
CA GLY A 344 5.58 2.95 0.04
C GLY A 344 5.42 2.52 -1.42
N LEU A 345 4.48 3.14 -2.11
CA LEU A 345 4.31 2.93 -3.55
C LEU A 345 5.48 3.54 -4.33
N ALA A 346 5.91 2.86 -5.39
CA ALA A 346 6.94 3.31 -6.29
C ALA A 346 6.47 3.32 -7.74
N ASN A 347 7.01 4.26 -8.51
CA ASN A 347 6.92 4.32 -9.96
C ASN A 347 8.22 3.81 -10.56
N ILE A 348 8.11 2.82 -11.43
CA ILE A 348 9.27 2.25 -12.13
C ILE A 348 9.07 2.41 -13.63
N GLY A 349 9.95 3.18 -14.26
CA GLY A 349 10.03 3.26 -15.70
C GLY A 349 10.84 2.08 -16.23
N VAL A 350 10.27 1.32 -17.17
CA VAL A 350 10.87 0.11 -17.73
C VAL A 350 10.92 0.23 -19.24
N GLN A 351 12.05 -0.14 -19.82
CA GLN A 351 12.23 -0.21 -21.26
C GLN A 351 11.53 -1.45 -21.81
N ILE A 352 10.26 -1.30 -22.14
CA ILE A 352 9.38 -2.29 -22.78
C ILE A 352 8.48 -1.59 -23.79
N ASP A 353 7.83 -2.34 -24.66
CA ASP A 353 6.81 -1.77 -25.54
C ASP A 353 5.68 -1.18 -24.67
N SER A 354 5.45 0.12 -24.84
CA SER A 354 4.44 0.85 -24.04
C SER A 354 3.00 0.35 -24.26
N GLU A 355 2.72 -0.33 -25.39
CA GLU A 355 1.44 -0.97 -25.67
C GLU A 355 1.07 -2.06 -24.65
N PHE A 356 2.07 -2.71 -24.04
CA PHE A 356 1.84 -3.70 -22.96
C PHE A 356 1.28 -3.06 -21.71
N CYS A 357 1.52 -1.76 -21.49
CA CYS A 357 1.03 -1.02 -20.34
C CYS A 357 -0.35 -0.38 -20.55
N LYS A 358 -0.88 -0.37 -21.80
CA LYS A 358 -2.20 0.21 -22.08
C LYS A 358 -3.32 -0.52 -21.35
N ASN A 359 -4.32 0.26 -20.91
CA ASN A 359 -5.51 -0.25 -20.24
C ASN A 359 -5.20 -1.12 -19.00
N ASN A 360 -4.11 -0.83 -18.33
CA ASN A 360 -3.70 -1.54 -17.12
C ASN A 360 -3.51 -3.06 -17.29
N LYS A 361 -3.04 -3.51 -18.45
CA LYS A 361 -2.90 -4.94 -18.77
C LYS A 361 -1.98 -5.70 -17.83
N LEU A 362 -1.03 -5.02 -17.19
CA LEU A 362 -0.06 -5.61 -16.28
C LEU A 362 -0.49 -5.58 -14.81
N GLU A 363 -1.74 -5.17 -14.51
CA GLU A 363 -2.27 -5.19 -13.15
C GLU A 363 -2.26 -6.62 -12.59
N GLY A 364 -1.66 -6.74 -11.39
CA GLY A 364 -1.52 -8.00 -10.68
C GLY A 364 -0.40 -8.91 -11.17
N CYS A 365 0.37 -8.48 -12.18
CA CYS A 365 1.63 -9.11 -12.51
C CYS A 365 2.69 -8.78 -11.46
N VAL A 366 3.72 -9.60 -11.41
CA VAL A 366 4.88 -9.44 -10.52
C VAL A 366 6.11 -9.19 -11.36
N MET A 367 6.86 -8.15 -11.02
CA MET A 367 8.15 -7.86 -11.65
C MET A 367 9.28 -8.35 -10.73
N ASN A 368 10.20 -9.09 -11.29
CA ASN A 368 11.36 -9.67 -10.63
C ASN A 368 12.64 -9.35 -11.40
N LEU A 369 13.80 -9.65 -10.81
CA LEU A 369 15.03 -9.73 -11.61
C LEU A 369 14.93 -10.92 -12.57
N GLN A 370 15.45 -10.74 -13.77
CA GLN A 370 15.46 -11.77 -14.79
C GLN A 370 16.09 -13.07 -14.25
N GLU A 371 15.44 -14.20 -14.50
CA GLU A 371 15.84 -15.55 -14.05
C GLU A 371 15.86 -15.74 -12.50
N LYS A 372 15.34 -14.80 -11.72
CA LYS A 372 15.25 -14.88 -10.26
C LYS A 372 13.82 -14.73 -9.75
N GLY A 373 12.84 -14.79 -10.64
CA GLY A 373 11.43 -14.63 -10.32
C GLY A 373 10.79 -15.87 -9.73
N GLY A 374 9.59 -15.68 -9.18
CA GLY A 374 8.72 -16.77 -8.75
C GLY A 374 8.12 -17.52 -9.94
N ASN A 375 7.51 -18.67 -9.67
CA ASN A 375 6.84 -19.46 -10.69
C ASN A 375 5.40 -18.97 -10.93
N VAL A 376 4.86 -19.34 -12.08
CA VAL A 376 3.49 -19.02 -12.48
C VAL A 376 2.63 -20.29 -12.36
N TYR A 377 1.52 -20.19 -11.63
CA TYR A 377 0.68 -21.35 -11.30
C TYR A 377 -0.76 -21.18 -11.76
N TYR A 378 -1.35 -22.25 -12.27
CA TYR A 378 -2.80 -22.42 -12.46
C TYR A 378 -3.44 -23.19 -11.30
N LYS A 379 -2.68 -24.04 -10.61
CA LYS A 379 -3.14 -24.81 -9.46
C LYS A 379 -2.25 -24.51 -8.25
N ILE A 380 -2.87 -24.27 -7.12
CA ILE A 380 -2.18 -23.94 -5.88
C ILE A 380 -2.75 -24.75 -4.71
N GLY A 381 -1.85 -25.20 -3.84
CA GLY A 381 -2.22 -25.74 -2.54
C GLY A 381 -2.20 -24.63 -1.49
N VAL A 382 -3.25 -24.51 -0.73
CA VAL A 382 -3.46 -23.43 0.23
C VAL A 382 -3.86 -24.00 1.57
N LYS A 383 -3.16 -23.58 2.63
CA LYS A 383 -3.58 -23.82 4.01
C LYS A 383 -4.51 -22.69 4.45
N CYS A 384 -5.76 -23.03 4.73
CA CYS A 384 -6.81 -22.06 4.99
C CYS A 384 -7.01 -21.78 6.48
N HIS A 385 -7.30 -20.53 6.81
CA HIS A 385 -7.71 -20.07 8.11
C HIS A 385 -9.05 -19.35 7.97
N LEU A 386 -10.14 -20.04 8.30
CA LEU A 386 -11.47 -19.49 8.19
C LEU A 386 -11.79 -18.63 9.41
N VAL A 387 -12.44 -17.49 9.20
CA VAL A 387 -12.94 -16.65 10.28
C VAL A 387 -14.23 -17.25 10.83
N ARG A 388 -14.46 -17.12 12.13
CA ARG A 388 -15.68 -17.68 12.76
C ARG A 388 -16.96 -16.99 12.31
N LYS A 389 -16.89 -15.66 12.15
CA LYS A 389 -18.03 -14.82 11.74
C LYS A 389 -17.70 -14.07 10.47
N LEU A 390 -18.69 -13.90 9.62
CA LEU A 390 -18.58 -13.10 8.41
C LEU A 390 -18.35 -11.63 8.74
N ILE A 391 -17.46 -11.02 7.97
CA ILE A 391 -17.07 -9.62 8.11
C ILE A 391 -18.11 -8.73 7.39
N ASN A 392 -18.56 -7.64 8.04
CA ASN A 392 -19.44 -6.62 7.44
C ASN A 392 -20.83 -7.11 6.98
N ILE A 393 -21.56 -7.80 7.84
CA ILE A 393 -22.99 -8.09 7.61
C ILE A 393 -23.84 -7.02 8.29
N GLU A 394 -24.68 -6.34 7.53
CA GLU A 394 -25.81 -5.60 8.11
C GLU A 394 -26.89 -6.60 8.53
N LYS A 395 -27.28 -6.58 9.81
CA LYS A 395 -28.25 -7.52 10.40
C LYS A 395 -29.60 -7.61 9.66
N LYS A 396 -29.87 -6.69 8.74
CA LYS A 396 -31.11 -6.64 7.95
C LYS A 396 -31.06 -7.46 6.65
N GLU A 397 -29.88 -7.89 6.17
CA GLU A 397 -29.77 -8.52 4.85
C GLU A 397 -29.97 -10.05 4.86
N PHE A 398 -29.73 -10.71 5.98
CA PHE A 398 -29.86 -12.18 6.10
C PHE A 398 -30.31 -12.56 7.50
N GLY A 399 -31.20 -13.56 7.59
CA GLY A 399 -31.69 -14.07 8.89
C GLY A 399 -30.56 -14.57 9.81
N HIS A 400 -30.84 -14.72 11.08
CA HIS A 400 -29.90 -14.99 12.19
C HIS A 400 -28.88 -16.14 11.98
N ASN A 401 -29.09 -17.04 11.02
CA ASN A 401 -28.25 -18.23 10.80
C ASN A 401 -27.06 -18.01 9.85
N LEU A 402 -26.89 -16.85 9.21
CA LEU A 402 -25.85 -16.58 8.22
C LEU A 402 -24.64 -15.79 8.75
N GLU A 403 -24.56 -15.55 10.06
CA GLU A 403 -23.42 -14.85 10.67
C GLU A 403 -22.13 -15.69 10.75
N TYR A 404 -22.25 -17.03 10.63
CA TYR A 404 -21.11 -17.94 10.78
C TYR A 404 -20.60 -18.43 9.43
N VAL A 405 -19.27 -18.56 9.31
CA VAL A 405 -18.63 -19.15 8.14
C VAL A 405 -18.75 -20.67 8.24
N THR A 406 -19.34 -21.28 7.22
CA THR A 406 -19.39 -22.75 7.07
C THR A 406 -18.14 -23.28 6.39
N ASP A 407 -17.84 -24.54 6.60
CA ASP A 407 -16.69 -25.21 5.97
C ASP A 407 -16.73 -25.11 4.44
N ILE A 408 -15.55 -25.12 3.86
CA ILE A 408 -15.35 -25.09 2.41
C ILE A 408 -15.73 -26.45 1.82
N LYS A 409 -16.34 -26.45 0.61
CA LYS A 409 -16.77 -27.65 -0.06
C LYS A 409 -16.02 -27.88 -1.38
N LYS A 410 -15.77 -29.14 -1.73
CA LYS A 410 -15.23 -29.51 -3.05
C LYS A 410 -16.18 -29.04 -4.16
N GLY A 411 -15.62 -28.51 -5.24
CA GLY A 411 -16.38 -27.93 -6.36
C GLY A 411 -16.90 -26.51 -6.11
N GLU A 412 -16.65 -25.94 -4.93
CA GLU A 412 -17.04 -24.57 -4.61
C GLU A 412 -16.18 -23.56 -5.39
N VAL A 413 -16.82 -22.45 -5.82
CA VAL A 413 -16.13 -21.32 -6.43
C VAL A 413 -15.78 -20.32 -5.35
N VAL A 414 -14.49 -20.01 -5.24
CA VAL A 414 -13.96 -18.99 -4.32
C VAL A 414 -13.33 -17.84 -5.10
N LEU A 415 -13.40 -16.66 -4.55
CA LEU A 415 -12.66 -15.50 -5.04
C LEU A 415 -11.42 -15.33 -4.18
N LEU A 416 -10.27 -15.37 -4.82
CA LEU A 416 -8.99 -15.14 -4.20
C LEU A 416 -8.52 -13.72 -4.48
N ASN A 417 -8.13 -12.99 -3.44
CA ASN A 417 -7.45 -11.71 -3.60
C ASN A 417 -5.97 -11.94 -3.35
N ILE A 418 -5.18 -11.75 -4.40
CA ILE A 418 -3.77 -12.04 -4.46
C ILE A 418 -3.08 -10.84 -5.09
N ASN A 419 -1.98 -10.38 -4.51
CA ASN A 419 -1.32 -9.17 -4.94
C ASN A 419 -2.34 -8.02 -5.04
N PHE A 420 -2.60 -7.49 -6.21
CA PHE A 420 -3.58 -6.42 -6.43
C PHE A 420 -4.79 -6.83 -7.28
N ILE A 421 -4.95 -8.13 -7.51
CA ILE A 421 -6.06 -8.66 -8.34
C ILE A 421 -6.95 -9.63 -7.56
N SER A 422 -8.17 -9.74 -8.08
CA SER A 422 -9.13 -10.76 -7.63
C SER A 422 -9.27 -11.81 -8.72
N VAL A 423 -9.03 -13.07 -8.37
CA VAL A 423 -9.14 -14.20 -9.29
C VAL A 423 -10.07 -15.26 -8.74
N CYS A 424 -10.99 -15.72 -9.57
CA CYS A 424 -11.84 -16.85 -9.22
C CYS A 424 -11.05 -18.17 -9.34
N GLY A 425 -11.29 -19.07 -8.40
CA GLY A 425 -10.76 -20.43 -8.44
C GLY A 425 -11.82 -21.45 -8.06
N TYR A 426 -11.60 -22.69 -8.48
CA TYR A 426 -12.43 -23.85 -8.15
C TYR A 426 -11.68 -24.74 -7.17
N ILE A 427 -12.35 -25.18 -6.11
CA ILE A 427 -11.78 -26.11 -5.15
C ILE A 427 -11.83 -27.52 -5.72
N ILE A 428 -10.66 -28.06 -6.05
CA ILE A 428 -10.52 -29.41 -6.65
C ILE A 428 -10.54 -30.47 -5.58
N SER A 429 -9.80 -30.25 -4.49
CA SER A 429 -9.68 -31.23 -3.42
C SER A 429 -9.49 -30.54 -2.08
N ILE A 430 -9.87 -31.25 -1.02
CA ILE A 430 -9.70 -30.82 0.37
C ILE A 430 -8.92 -31.91 1.06
N LYS A 431 -7.86 -31.56 1.78
CA LYS A 431 -6.97 -32.45 2.54
C LYS A 431 -6.77 -31.88 3.94
N GLY A 432 -6.08 -32.62 4.79
CA GLY A 432 -5.80 -32.24 6.17
C GLY A 432 -6.82 -32.76 7.18
N ASN A 433 -6.39 -32.95 8.43
CA ASN A 433 -7.22 -33.53 9.49
C ASN A 433 -8.41 -32.62 9.86
N ASN A 434 -8.31 -31.33 9.63
CA ASN A 434 -9.36 -30.32 9.89
C ASN A 434 -9.93 -29.73 8.61
N SER A 435 -9.71 -30.35 7.43
CA SER A 435 -10.13 -29.81 6.11
C SER A 435 -9.56 -28.40 5.85
N ASP A 436 -8.38 -28.11 6.38
CA ASP A 436 -7.72 -26.81 6.31
C ASP A 436 -6.78 -26.66 5.11
N GLU A 437 -6.46 -27.75 4.41
CA GLU A 437 -5.64 -27.73 3.20
C GLU A 437 -6.53 -27.95 1.97
N ILE A 438 -6.54 -26.98 1.08
CA ILE A 438 -7.33 -27.02 -0.15
C ILE A 438 -6.44 -26.89 -1.38
N CYS A 439 -6.79 -27.59 -2.44
CA CYS A 439 -6.22 -27.39 -3.76
C CYS A 439 -7.20 -26.59 -4.61
N ILE A 440 -6.72 -25.50 -5.20
CA ILE A 440 -7.53 -24.55 -5.97
C ILE A 440 -7.00 -24.47 -7.40
N GLU A 441 -7.86 -24.63 -8.38
CA GLU A 441 -7.60 -24.34 -9.78
C GLU A 441 -8.04 -22.93 -10.13
N LEU A 442 -7.11 -22.12 -10.62
CA LEU A 442 -7.30 -20.70 -10.90
C LEU A 442 -7.82 -20.52 -12.34
N LYS A 443 -8.76 -19.59 -12.52
CA LYS A 443 -9.20 -19.18 -13.87
C LYS A 443 -8.16 -18.41 -14.67
N ARG A 444 -7.16 -17.87 -14.00
CA ARG A 444 -6.06 -17.08 -14.56
C ARG A 444 -4.78 -17.46 -13.82
N PRO A 445 -3.67 -17.67 -14.51
CA PRO A 445 -2.41 -17.97 -13.85
C PRO A 445 -1.89 -16.76 -13.10
N ILE A 446 -1.20 -17.03 -12.00
CA ILE A 446 -0.66 -15.99 -11.11
C ILE A 446 0.78 -16.36 -10.75
N CYS A 447 1.65 -15.36 -10.72
CA CYS A 447 2.99 -15.50 -10.17
C CYS A 447 2.93 -15.45 -8.64
N LEU A 448 3.35 -16.51 -7.98
CA LEU A 448 3.31 -16.71 -6.53
C LEU A 448 4.58 -17.37 -6.03
N GLU A 449 4.82 -17.20 -4.75
CA GLU A 449 5.83 -17.95 -4.00
C GLU A 449 5.17 -18.75 -2.87
N ILE A 450 5.85 -19.80 -2.42
CA ILE A 450 5.45 -20.51 -1.20
C ILE A 450 5.47 -19.52 -0.03
N SER A 451 4.50 -19.63 0.86
CA SER A 451 4.24 -18.70 1.97
C SER A 451 3.58 -17.37 1.58
N ASP A 452 3.29 -17.14 0.29
CA ASP A 452 2.44 -16.01 -0.07
C ASP A 452 1.06 -16.16 0.57
N LYS A 453 0.56 -15.07 1.11
CA LYS A 453 -0.76 -15.04 1.76
C LYS A 453 -1.81 -14.57 0.79
N ILE A 454 -2.99 -15.16 0.88
CA ILE A 454 -4.14 -14.88 0.02
C ILE A 454 -5.39 -14.67 0.87
N ILE A 455 -6.32 -13.84 0.38
CA ILE A 455 -7.64 -13.69 1.01
C ILE A 455 -8.65 -14.53 0.26
N LEU A 456 -9.46 -15.25 1.00
CA LEU A 456 -10.52 -16.11 0.49
C LEU A 456 -11.87 -15.45 0.70
N SER A 457 -12.65 -15.37 -0.37
CA SER A 457 -14.02 -14.84 -0.33
C SER A 457 -14.99 -15.83 -0.98
N ARG A 458 -16.19 -15.93 -0.41
CA ARG A 458 -17.31 -16.76 -0.87
C ARG A 458 -18.42 -15.89 -1.41
N LYS A 459 -19.08 -16.32 -2.46
CA LYS A 459 -20.25 -15.65 -3.02
C LYS A 459 -21.47 -15.94 -2.16
N MET A 460 -22.09 -14.90 -1.62
CA MET A 460 -23.34 -14.99 -0.86
C MET A 460 -24.38 -14.09 -1.53
N GLY A 461 -25.38 -14.69 -2.16
CA GLY A 461 -26.28 -13.96 -3.03
C GLY A 461 -25.56 -13.32 -4.20
N SER A 462 -25.62 -12.01 -4.32
CA SER A 462 -24.93 -11.21 -5.34
C SER A 462 -23.56 -10.69 -4.90
N ILE A 463 -23.16 -10.85 -3.63
CA ILE A 463 -21.99 -10.19 -3.04
C ILE A 463 -20.93 -11.23 -2.64
N TRP A 464 -19.65 -10.89 -2.87
CA TRP A 464 -18.52 -11.65 -2.35
C TRP A 464 -18.19 -11.21 -0.92
N ARG A 465 -18.13 -12.17 0.00
CA ARG A 465 -17.82 -11.96 1.42
C ARG A 465 -16.54 -12.69 1.80
N ILE A 466 -15.68 -12.02 2.56
CA ILE A 466 -14.45 -12.62 3.08
C ILE A 466 -14.82 -13.71 4.09
N ILE A 467 -14.30 -14.92 3.86
CA ILE A 467 -14.48 -16.08 4.72
C ILE A 467 -13.21 -16.45 5.49
N GLY A 468 -12.07 -15.89 5.09
CA GLY A 468 -10.79 -16.18 5.72
C GLY A 468 -9.60 -15.77 4.88
N TRP A 469 -8.47 -16.27 5.26
CA TRP A 469 -7.21 -16.12 4.54
C TRP A 469 -6.51 -17.47 4.43
N GLY A 470 -5.54 -17.56 3.54
CA GLY A 470 -4.76 -18.76 3.36
C GLY A 470 -3.31 -18.46 3.06
N GLU A 471 -2.47 -19.46 3.26
CA GLU A 471 -1.04 -19.44 2.93
C GLU A 471 -0.76 -20.49 1.85
N VAL A 472 -0.02 -20.11 0.82
CA VAL A 472 0.38 -21.03 -0.24
C VAL A 472 1.42 -22.01 0.31
N ILE A 473 1.07 -23.31 0.34
CA ILE A 473 1.90 -24.36 0.95
C ILE A 473 2.57 -25.26 -0.07
N SER A 474 1.98 -25.42 -1.24
CA SER A 474 2.54 -26.25 -2.29
C SER A 474 2.13 -25.76 -3.66
N ASN A 475 2.99 -26.05 -4.61
CA ASN A 475 2.68 -26.00 -6.02
C ASN A 475 1.82 -27.23 -6.30
N GLY A 476 0.51 -27.06 -6.54
CA GLY A 476 -0.25 -28.15 -7.13
C GLY A 476 0.43 -28.56 -8.43
N GLU A 477 0.46 -29.86 -8.70
CA GLU A 477 1.15 -30.50 -9.84
C GLU A 477 1.46 -29.57 -11.01
N GLU A 478 2.72 -29.56 -11.40
CA GLU A 478 3.34 -28.72 -12.43
C GLU A 478 2.40 -28.50 -13.60
N ASP A 479 2.32 -27.27 -14.05
CA ASP A 479 2.16 -26.89 -15.44
C ASP A 479 1.55 -25.52 -15.56
N ALA A 480 2.37 -24.51 -15.43
CA ALA A 480 1.99 -23.23 -15.98
C ALA A 480 3.21 -22.40 -16.40
N ILE A 481 4.18 -23.05 -16.95
CA ILE A 481 5.14 -22.31 -17.75
C ILE A 481 4.60 -22.29 -19.15
N VAL A 482 4.20 -21.14 -19.55
CA VAL A 482 3.98 -20.84 -20.94
C VAL A 482 5.29 -20.32 -21.48
N THR A 483 6.05 -21.21 -22.08
CA THR A 483 7.18 -20.81 -22.93
C THR A 483 6.70 -20.00 -24.11
#